data_d784fa21818c1cd407747ff15ec4376d
#
_entry.id   d784fa21818c1cd407747ff15ec4376d
#
_cell.length_a   1.000
_cell.length_b   1.000
_cell.length_c   1.000
_cell.angle_alpha   90.00
_cell.angle_beta   90.00
_cell.angle_gamma   90.00
#
_symmetry.space_group_name_H-M   'P 1'
#
loop_
_entity.id
_entity.type
_entity.pdbx_description
1 polymer ?
#
loop_
_entity_poly.entity_id
_entity_poly.type
_entity_poly.pdbx_seq_one_letter_code
_entity_poly.pdbx_strand_id
1 'polypeptide(L)'
;MKKSMKKIIAAALTAAMMVSMAGCSKKADTAMTETTTAAQTETESQGEALYTPGTYTSEQQGNGGLIPVTVEFSETEILSVTIGENKETAGLADPALTRIPEEIVAGQTLNVDAVSGATITSEAVLAAVADCVAQAGGDVEALKGKEAAAKTAGEDIEKTADVVVIGGGGAGLAAAVSASANGTSVILIEKGSALGGNTLRAGGAYNAVDEVRGSRYG
;
A
#
# COMPACT_ATOMS: atom_id res chain seq x y z
N MET A 1 -30.18 -32.18 13.52
CA MET A 1 -31.48 -32.27 12.80
C MET A 1 -31.92 -30.90 12.33
N LYS A 2 -32.38 -30.83 11.08
CA LYS A 2 -32.95 -29.75 10.23
C LYS A 2 -31.91 -28.96 9.47
N LYS A 3 -31.53 -29.36 8.25
CA LYS A 3 -32.20 -29.33 6.92
C LYS A 3 -32.58 -27.89 6.53
N SER A 4 -31.73 -27.34 5.61
CA SER A 4 -32.04 -27.10 4.19
C SER A 4 -33.14 -26.06 3.92
N MET A 5 -32.78 -25.02 3.15
CA MET A 5 -33.58 -24.77 1.92
C MET A 5 -32.86 -23.80 0.99
N LYS A 6 -32.34 -24.34 -0.10
CA LYS A 6 -32.04 -23.63 -1.35
C LYS A 6 -33.35 -23.10 -1.92
N LYS A 7 -33.36 -21.88 -2.45
CA LYS A 7 -34.37 -21.48 -3.45
C LYS A 7 -33.66 -20.78 -4.60
N ILE A 8 -33.56 -21.54 -5.65
CA ILE A 8 -33.37 -21.20 -7.04
C ILE A 8 -34.64 -20.49 -7.50
N ILE A 9 -34.53 -19.36 -8.17
CA ILE A 9 -35.54 -18.86 -9.10
C ILE A 9 -34.81 -18.52 -10.39
N ALA A 10 -35.10 -19.33 -11.38
CA ALA A 10 -34.78 -19.14 -12.80
C ALA A 10 -36.01 -18.66 -13.55
N ALA A 11 -35.78 -18.14 -14.75
CA ALA A 11 -36.72 -17.93 -15.88
C ALA A 11 -37.45 -16.58 -15.84
N ALA A 12 -37.66 -15.87 -16.96
CA ALA A 12 -37.79 -16.23 -18.37
C ALA A 12 -37.58 -14.98 -19.23
N LEU A 13 -36.89 -15.07 -20.26
CA LEU A 13 -37.12 -15.09 -21.69
C LEU A 13 -38.47 -14.49 -22.17
N THR A 14 -38.41 -13.39 -22.94
CA THR A 14 -39.31 -13.20 -24.07
C THR A 14 -38.65 -12.32 -25.14
N ALA A 15 -38.58 -12.92 -26.32
CA ALA A 15 -38.23 -12.34 -27.59
C ALA A 15 -39.43 -11.59 -28.17
N ALA A 16 -39.18 -10.52 -28.90
CA ALA A 16 -40.10 -10.07 -29.94
C ALA A 16 -39.32 -9.48 -31.12
N MET A 17 -39.40 -10.19 -32.20
CA MET A 17 -39.05 -9.85 -33.59
C MET A 17 -39.96 -8.76 -34.17
N MET A 18 -39.47 -8.03 -35.16
CA MET A 18 -39.94 -7.91 -36.56
C MET A 18 -39.50 -6.57 -37.12
N VAL A 19 -38.60 -6.51 -38.11
CA VAL A 19 -38.79 -6.64 -39.57
C VAL A 19 -39.52 -5.45 -40.23
N SER A 20 -38.81 -4.78 -41.13
CA SER A 20 -39.15 -4.46 -42.52
C SER A 20 -38.14 -3.44 -43.08
N MET A 21 -37.37 -3.81 -44.03
CA MET A 21 -37.53 -3.81 -45.50
C MET A 21 -37.34 -2.47 -46.15
N ALA A 22 -36.24 -2.41 -46.86
CA ALA A 22 -36.09 -2.17 -48.32
C ALA A 22 -36.14 -0.73 -48.86
N GLY A 23 -35.10 -0.38 -49.56
CA GLY A 23 -35.02 0.73 -50.48
C GLY A 23 -33.63 0.87 -51.12
N CYS A 24 -33.39 0.13 -52.22
CA CYS A 24 -32.24 0.33 -53.11
C CYS A 24 -32.33 1.65 -53.88
N SER A 25 -31.22 2.35 -54.08
CA SER A 25 -30.73 2.73 -55.42
C SER A 25 -29.44 3.54 -55.43
N LYS A 26 -28.40 2.94 -56.00
CA LYS A 26 -27.38 3.42 -56.94
C LYS A 26 -26.79 4.86 -56.87
N LYS A 27 -25.51 4.98 -56.71
CA LYS A 27 -24.40 5.14 -57.69
C LYS A 27 -23.39 6.21 -57.24
N ALA A 28 -22.15 5.74 -57.14
CA ALA A 28 -20.86 6.31 -57.53
C ALA A 28 -20.58 7.83 -57.26
N ASP A 29 -19.55 8.23 -56.58
CA ASP A 29 -18.13 8.21 -56.86
C ASP A 29 -17.33 9.00 -55.80
N THR A 30 -16.12 8.54 -55.58
CA THR A 30 -14.89 9.27 -55.26
C THR A 30 -14.69 9.88 -53.86
N ALA A 31 -13.85 9.14 -53.14
CA ALA A 31 -12.75 9.57 -52.25
C ALA A 31 -12.90 10.85 -51.42
N MET A 32 -12.87 10.67 -50.10
CA MET A 32 -11.83 11.20 -49.23
C MET A 32 -11.96 10.62 -47.82
N THR A 33 -10.81 10.16 -47.31
CA THR A 33 -10.60 9.62 -46.00
C THR A 33 -10.95 10.66 -44.93
N GLU A 34 -11.93 10.38 -44.10
CA GLU A 34 -12.05 10.98 -42.78
C GLU A 34 -12.25 9.87 -41.76
N THR A 35 -11.22 9.69 -40.95
CA THR A 35 -11.21 8.83 -39.77
C THR A 35 -12.15 9.45 -38.75
N THR A 36 -13.37 8.96 -38.67
CA THR A 36 -14.25 9.30 -37.55
C THR A 36 -13.95 8.36 -36.42
N THR A 37 -13.20 8.86 -35.47
CA THR A 37 -13.06 8.30 -34.13
C THR A 37 -14.45 8.24 -33.48
N ALA A 38 -14.93 7.02 -33.24
CA ALA A 38 -16.13 6.81 -32.45
C ALA A 38 -15.84 7.26 -31.01
N ALA A 39 -16.46 8.36 -30.62
CA ALA A 39 -16.53 8.78 -29.23
C ALA A 39 -17.39 7.77 -28.46
N GLN A 40 -16.79 6.97 -27.63
CA GLN A 40 -17.50 6.25 -26.58
C GLN A 40 -17.94 7.28 -25.54
N THR A 41 -19.23 7.54 -25.49
CA THR A 41 -19.84 8.31 -24.40
C THR A 41 -19.88 7.41 -23.18
N GLU A 42 -18.84 7.47 -22.35
CA GLU A 42 -18.91 6.98 -20.99
C GLU A 42 -19.76 7.95 -20.19
N THR A 43 -20.80 7.43 -19.58
CA THR A 43 -21.69 8.18 -18.68
C THR A 43 -20.89 8.44 -17.40
N GLU A 44 -20.20 9.59 -17.36
CA GLU A 44 -19.52 10.05 -16.14
C GLU A 44 -20.56 10.44 -15.09
N SER A 45 -20.43 9.79 -13.95
CA SER A 45 -20.96 10.26 -12.68
C SER A 45 -20.28 11.60 -12.38
N GLN A 46 -20.97 12.72 -12.49
CA GLN A 46 -20.49 14.06 -12.12
C GLN A 46 -20.26 14.13 -10.62
N GLY A 47 -19.10 13.69 -10.14
CA GLY A 47 -18.48 14.16 -8.92
C GLY A 47 -17.72 15.44 -9.26
N GLU A 48 -17.73 16.42 -8.36
CA GLU A 48 -16.88 17.61 -8.47
C GLU A 48 -15.42 17.17 -8.67
N ALA A 49 -14.74 17.70 -9.70
CA ALA A 49 -13.37 17.33 -10.01
C ALA A 49 -12.45 17.72 -8.84
N LEU A 50 -11.79 16.75 -8.25
CA LEU A 50 -10.87 16.92 -7.12
C LEU A 50 -9.43 17.17 -7.58
N TYR A 51 -9.09 16.69 -8.76
CA TYR A 51 -7.75 16.76 -9.34
C TYR A 51 -7.80 17.14 -10.82
N THR A 52 -6.70 17.69 -11.31
CA THR A 52 -6.41 17.74 -12.73
C THR A 52 -5.84 16.39 -13.14
N PRO A 53 -6.49 15.63 -14.05
CA PRO A 53 -6.01 14.32 -14.45
C PRO A 53 -4.61 14.39 -15.06
N GLY A 54 -3.77 13.42 -14.74
CA GLY A 54 -2.42 13.37 -15.25
C GLY A 54 -1.46 12.60 -14.34
N THR A 55 -0.20 12.60 -14.74
CA THR A 55 0.88 11.98 -13.99
C THR A 55 1.81 13.06 -13.44
N TYR A 56 2.04 13.02 -12.14
CA TYR A 56 2.85 14.00 -11.43
C TYR A 56 3.98 13.29 -10.70
N THR A 57 5.12 13.95 -10.58
CA THR A 57 6.32 13.37 -9.95
C THR A 57 6.89 14.34 -8.93
N SER A 58 7.29 13.81 -7.79
CA SER A 58 8.03 14.52 -6.75
C SER A 58 9.14 13.64 -6.18
N GLU A 59 10.16 14.26 -5.61
CA GLU A 59 11.27 13.56 -4.94
C GLU A 59 11.43 14.11 -3.54
N GLN A 60 11.56 13.22 -2.55
CA GLN A 60 11.79 13.60 -1.16
C GLN A 60 12.97 12.87 -0.57
N GLN A 61 13.62 13.51 0.40
CA GLN A 61 14.78 12.95 1.07
C GLN A 61 14.37 11.84 2.05
N GLY A 62 14.68 10.60 1.71
CA GLY A 62 14.61 9.44 2.60
C GLY A 62 15.89 9.25 3.41
N ASN A 63 16.02 8.07 4.04
CA ASN A 63 17.19 7.73 4.84
C ASN A 63 18.43 7.41 3.98
N GLY A 64 18.25 6.75 2.84
CA GLY A 64 19.32 6.36 1.91
C GLY A 64 19.59 7.36 0.80
N GLY A 65 18.73 8.35 0.59
CA GLY A 65 18.82 9.33 -0.48
C GLY A 65 17.45 9.82 -0.94
N LEU A 66 17.40 10.42 -2.12
CA LEU A 66 16.15 10.86 -2.71
C LEU A 66 15.29 9.64 -3.11
N ILE A 67 14.00 9.75 -2.87
CA ILE A 67 12.98 8.78 -3.23
C ILE A 67 12.07 9.44 -4.28
N PRO A 68 12.21 9.09 -5.57
CA PRO A 68 11.30 9.55 -6.60
C PRO A 68 9.94 8.86 -6.45
N VAL A 69 8.87 9.63 -6.49
CA VAL A 69 7.49 9.13 -6.42
C VAL A 69 6.71 9.69 -7.60
N THR A 70 6.02 8.82 -8.31
CA THR A 70 5.14 9.18 -9.42
C THR A 70 3.71 8.80 -9.06
N VAL A 71 2.78 9.74 -9.19
CA VAL A 71 1.37 9.56 -8.88
C VAL A 71 0.53 9.86 -10.13
N GLU A 72 -0.40 8.99 -10.43
CA GLU A 72 -1.38 9.16 -11.50
C GLU A 72 -2.75 9.47 -10.91
N PHE A 73 -3.40 10.52 -11.42
CA PHE A 73 -4.72 10.98 -10.98
C PHE A 73 -5.74 10.91 -12.12
N SER A 74 -6.96 10.51 -11.78
CA SER A 74 -8.17 10.84 -12.54
C SER A 74 -8.73 12.19 -12.05
N GLU A 75 -9.91 12.58 -12.52
CA GLU A 75 -10.59 13.78 -12.00
C GLU A 75 -11.00 13.63 -10.53
N THR A 76 -11.20 12.41 -10.04
CA THR A 76 -11.80 12.15 -8.71
C THR A 76 -10.96 11.24 -7.82
N GLU A 77 -9.94 10.54 -8.33
CA GLU A 77 -9.22 9.48 -7.61
C GLU A 77 -7.72 9.50 -7.88
N ILE A 78 -6.97 9.03 -6.90
CA ILE A 78 -5.57 8.63 -7.03
C ILE A 78 -5.56 7.22 -7.64
N LEU A 79 -5.13 7.10 -8.89
CA LEU A 79 -5.15 5.82 -9.62
C LEU A 79 -3.97 4.92 -9.25
N SER A 80 -2.79 5.51 -9.13
CA SER A 80 -1.57 4.77 -8.80
C SER A 80 -0.54 5.63 -8.09
N VAL A 81 0.28 5.00 -7.26
CA VAL A 81 1.47 5.58 -6.64
C VAL A 81 2.64 4.64 -6.91
N THR A 82 3.63 5.11 -7.64
CA THR A 82 4.81 4.32 -8.03
C THR A 82 6.08 4.91 -7.44
N ILE A 83 6.86 4.07 -6.77
CA ILE A 83 8.17 4.45 -6.23
C ILE A 83 9.24 4.16 -7.27
N GLY A 84 10.07 5.15 -7.57
CA GLY A 84 11.21 5.02 -8.48
C GLY A 84 12.43 4.36 -7.82
N GLU A 85 13.53 4.28 -8.59
CA GLU A 85 14.79 3.77 -8.07
C GLU A 85 15.27 4.61 -6.89
N ASN A 86 15.64 3.96 -5.80
CA ASN A 86 16.08 4.60 -4.58
C ASN A 86 17.21 3.82 -3.91
N LYS A 87 17.83 4.39 -2.88
CA LYS A 87 18.95 3.80 -2.12
C LYS A 87 18.57 3.49 -0.67
N GLU A 88 17.30 3.25 -0.43
CA GLU A 88 16.81 2.89 0.88
C GLU A 88 17.35 1.52 1.33
N THR A 89 17.36 1.27 2.63
CA THR A 89 17.88 0.02 3.19
C THR A 89 16.95 -1.13 2.88
N ALA A 90 17.36 -2.02 1.99
CA ALA A 90 16.61 -3.21 1.62
C ALA A 90 16.23 -4.05 2.86
N GLY A 91 15.05 -4.63 2.84
CA GLY A 91 14.47 -5.40 3.94
C GLY A 91 13.92 -4.55 5.09
N LEU A 92 14.44 -3.35 5.31
CA LEU A 92 13.96 -2.43 6.34
C LEU A 92 12.95 -1.43 5.79
N ALA A 93 13.25 -0.85 4.65
CA ALA A 93 12.40 0.16 3.99
C ALA A 93 11.34 -0.46 3.07
N ASP A 94 11.54 -1.67 2.57
CA ASP A 94 10.65 -2.32 1.62
C ASP A 94 9.17 -2.28 2.03
N PRO A 95 8.80 -2.54 3.30
CA PRO A 95 7.41 -2.42 3.72
C PRO A 95 6.85 -1.00 3.61
N ALA A 96 7.67 0.04 3.81
CA ALA A 96 7.24 1.42 3.64
C ALA A 96 7.04 1.78 2.17
N LEU A 97 7.94 1.30 1.30
CA LEU A 97 7.90 1.55 -0.14
C LEU A 97 6.76 0.80 -0.86
N THR A 98 6.21 -0.26 -0.25
CA THR A 98 5.12 -1.06 -0.81
C THR A 98 3.77 -0.73 -0.18
N ARG A 99 3.69 -0.82 1.15
CA ARG A 99 2.42 -0.69 1.88
C ARG A 99 1.84 0.73 1.80
N ILE A 100 2.67 1.77 1.95
CA ILE A 100 2.17 3.15 1.96
C ILE A 100 1.51 3.53 0.63
N PRO A 101 2.12 3.28 -0.55
CA PRO A 101 1.46 3.45 -1.84
C PRO A 101 0.13 2.71 -1.96
N GLU A 102 0.09 1.44 -1.55
CA GLU A 102 -1.13 0.62 -1.59
C GLU A 102 -2.24 1.18 -0.68
N GLU A 103 -1.90 1.56 0.56
CA GLU A 103 -2.87 2.13 1.52
C GLU A 103 -3.40 3.50 1.05
N ILE A 104 -2.57 4.35 0.41
CA ILE A 104 -3.00 5.63 -0.16
C ILE A 104 -4.02 5.42 -1.27
N VAL A 105 -3.73 4.53 -2.22
CA VAL A 105 -4.63 4.25 -3.35
C VAL A 105 -5.93 3.62 -2.86
N ALA A 106 -5.85 2.62 -1.99
CA ALA A 106 -7.03 1.93 -1.47
C ALA A 106 -7.92 2.83 -0.60
N GLY A 107 -7.31 3.70 0.22
CA GLY A 107 -8.02 4.59 1.14
C GLY A 107 -8.36 5.96 0.56
N GLN A 108 -7.75 6.33 -0.58
CA GLN A 108 -7.85 7.69 -1.11
C GLN A 108 -7.54 8.73 -0.04
N THR A 109 -6.46 8.52 0.73
CA THR A 109 -6.10 9.31 1.93
C THR A 109 -4.58 9.40 2.08
N LEU A 110 -4.11 10.48 2.69
CA LEU A 110 -2.73 10.64 3.16
C LEU A 110 -2.57 10.34 4.65
N ASN A 111 -3.65 9.99 5.34
CA ASN A 111 -3.63 9.56 6.74
C ASN A 111 -3.26 8.08 6.84
N VAL A 112 -2.01 7.79 6.55
CA VAL A 112 -1.42 6.45 6.56
C VAL A 112 -0.34 6.39 7.62
N ASP A 113 -0.35 5.34 8.45
CA ASP A 113 0.64 5.15 9.50
C ASP A 113 2.04 4.88 8.95
N ALA A 114 3.03 5.53 9.53
CA ALA A 114 4.42 5.23 9.23
C ALA A 114 4.78 3.78 9.61
N VAL A 115 5.63 3.16 8.81
CA VAL A 115 6.14 1.82 9.07
C VAL A 115 7.16 1.86 10.20
N SER A 116 6.94 1.05 11.23
CA SER A 116 7.87 0.94 12.36
C SER A 116 9.27 0.52 11.88
N GLY A 117 10.28 1.31 12.24
CA GLY A 117 11.67 1.11 11.81
C GLY A 117 12.04 1.78 10.49
N ALA A 118 11.07 2.27 9.71
CA ALA A 118 11.27 2.98 8.44
C ALA A 118 10.55 4.34 8.43
N THR A 119 10.54 5.07 9.54
CA THR A 119 9.78 6.31 9.69
C THR A 119 10.22 7.38 8.69
N ILE A 120 11.51 7.60 8.53
CA ILE A 120 12.06 8.60 7.59
C ILE A 120 11.64 8.28 6.15
N THR A 121 11.74 7.02 5.74
CA THR A 121 11.28 6.56 4.42
C THR A 121 9.78 6.75 4.25
N SER A 122 8.99 6.43 5.29
CA SER A 122 7.54 6.59 5.29
C SER A 122 7.13 8.05 5.11
N GLU A 123 7.73 8.94 5.90
CA GLU A 123 7.48 10.38 5.84
C GLU A 123 7.88 10.97 4.48
N ALA A 124 9.00 10.51 3.89
CA ALA A 124 9.43 10.93 2.57
C ALA A 124 8.42 10.53 1.48
N VAL A 125 7.92 9.30 1.50
CA VAL A 125 6.91 8.83 0.55
C VAL A 125 5.63 9.65 0.69
N LEU A 126 5.12 9.82 1.91
CA LEU A 126 3.91 10.61 2.16
C LEU A 126 4.06 12.08 1.72
N ALA A 127 5.22 12.70 1.98
CA ALA A 127 5.51 14.05 1.55
C ALA A 127 5.58 14.17 0.02
N ALA A 128 6.20 13.22 -0.66
CA ALA A 128 6.26 13.21 -2.13
C ALA A 128 4.86 13.07 -2.75
N VAL A 129 4.02 12.19 -2.21
CA VAL A 129 2.64 12.06 -2.68
C VAL A 129 1.84 13.34 -2.40
N ALA A 130 2.02 13.98 -1.23
CA ALA A 130 1.37 15.25 -0.92
C ALA A 130 1.75 16.35 -1.90
N ASP A 131 3.01 16.42 -2.32
CA ASP A 131 3.46 17.35 -3.35
C ASP A 131 2.80 17.05 -4.71
N CYS A 132 2.66 15.79 -5.10
CA CYS A 132 1.96 15.40 -6.33
C CYS A 132 0.47 15.77 -6.27
N VAL A 133 -0.19 15.59 -5.12
CA VAL A 133 -1.57 16.03 -4.89
C VAL A 133 -1.70 17.54 -5.07
N ALA A 134 -0.79 18.31 -4.48
CA ALA A 134 -0.79 19.78 -4.63
C ALA A 134 -0.58 20.21 -6.10
N GLN A 135 0.33 19.53 -6.84
CA GLN A 135 0.55 19.77 -8.27
C GLN A 135 -0.70 19.47 -9.10
N ALA A 136 -1.46 18.44 -8.75
CA ALA A 136 -2.71 18.08 -9.39
C ALA A 136 -3.89 19.01 -8.99
N GLY A 137 -3.67 19.97 -8.09
CA GLY A 137 -4.70 20.90 -7.61
C GLY A 137 -5.59 20.33 -6.50
N GLY A 138 -5.25 19.17 -5.94
CA GLY A 138 -6.00 18.53 -4.87
C GLY A 138 -5.76 19.17 -3.50
N ASP A 139 -6.68 18.95 -2.56
CA ASP A 139 -6.60 19.42 -1.18
C ASP A 139 -5.83 18.42 -0.31
N VAL A 140 -4.57 18.72 -0.04
CA VAL A 140 -3.66 17.91 0.79
C VAL A 140 -4.19 17.76 2.22
N GLU A 141 -4.74 18.85 2.81
CA GLU A 141 -5.19 18.81 4.20
C GLU A 141 -6.49 18.00 4.34
N ALA A 142 -7.37 18.08 3.36
CA ALA A 142 -8.55 17.22 3.31
C ALA A 142 -8.15 15.73 3.27
N LEU A 143 -7.13 15.37 2.49
CA LEU A 143 -6.64 13.99 2.41
C LEU A 143 -5.94 13.54 3.70
N LYS A 144 -5.22 14.42 4.40
CA LYS A 144 -4.62 14.11 5.70
C LYS A 144 -5.66 13.98 6.81
N GLY A 145 -6.75 14.76 6.72
CA GLY A 145 -7.86 14.72 7.67
C GLY A 145 -8.85 13.59 7.45
N LYS A 146 -8.80 12.93 6.28
CA LYS A 146 -9.67 11.81 5.95
C LYS A 146 -9.30 10.61 6.80
N GLU A 147 -10.28 9.95 7.42
CA GLU A 147 -10.00 8.70 8.15
C GLU A 147 -9.28 7.71 7.24
N ALA A 148 -8.21 7.11 7.79
CA ALA A 148 -7.54 6.01 7.11
C ALA A 148 -8.59 4.93 6.78
N ALA A 149 -8.49 4.33 5.59
CA ALA A 149 -9.31 3.16 5.29
C ALA A 149 -9.20 2.19 6.46
N ALA A 150 -10.32 1.77 7.01
CA ALA A 150 -10.32 0.84 8.12
C ALA A 150 -9.41 -0.32 7.72
N LYS A 151 -8.28 -0.48 8.43
CA LYS A 151 -7.41 -1.63 8.22
C LYS A 151 -8.33 -2.82 8.33
N THR A 152 -8.46 -3.57 7.25
CA THR A 152 -9.14 -4.86 7.33
C THR A 152 -8.40 -5.60 8.43
N ALA A 153 -9.01 -5.69 9.60
CA ALA A 153 -8.44 -6.46 10.70
C ALA A 153 -8.15 -7.83 10.10
N GLY A 154 -6.89 -8.22 10.07
CA GLY A 154 -6.54 -9.58 9.65
C GLY A 154 -7.35 -10.55 10.51
N GLU A 155 -7.59 -11.75 10.02
CA GLU A 155 -8.24 -12.77 10.81
C GLU A 155 -7.51 -12.90 12.16
N ASP A 156 -8.27 -12.91 13.25
CA ASP A 156 -7.73 -13.14 14.58
C ASP A 156 -7.04 -14.52 14.60
N ILE A 157 -5.74 -14.52 14.86
CA ILE A 157 -4.96 -15.75 14.92
C ILE A 157 -4.75 -16.10 16.38
N GLU A 158 -5.47 -17.11 16.85
CA GLU A 158 -5.23 -17.69 18.18
C GLU A 158 -4.15 -18.77 18.11
N LYS A 159 -3.12 -18.62 18.93
CA LYS A 159 -2.04 -19.61 19.10
C LYS A 159 -1.70 -19.75 20.57
N THR A 160 -1.32 -20.96 20.97
CA THR A 160 -0.90 -21.28 22.34
C THR A 160 0.55 -21.74 22.32
N ALA A 161 1.34 -21.26 23.28
CA ALA A 161 2.69 -21.73 23.54
C ALA A 161 3.00 -21.66 25.04
N ASP A 162 4.03 -22.39 25.47
CA ASP A 162 4.50 -22.37 26.87
C ASP A 162 5.13 -21.02 27.22
N VAL A 163 5.79 -20.40 26.24
CA VAL A 163 6.46 -19.10 26.39
C VAL A 163 6.11 -18.18 25.25
N VAL A 164 5.70 -16.95 25.56
CA VAL A 164 5.52 -15.87 24.57
C VAL A 164 6.55 -14.81 24.80
N VAL A 165 7.38 -14.52 23.78
CA VAL A 165 8.39 -13.47 23.80
C VAL A 165 7.91 -12.29 22.96
N ILE A 166 7.85 -11.10 23.54
CA ILE A 166 7.45 -9.86 22.86
C ILE A 166 8.70 -9.04 22.56
N GLY A 167 8.98 -8.86 21.29
CA GLY A 167 10.15 -8.17 20.75
C GLY A 167 11.23 -9.12 20.24
N GLY A 168 11.54 -9.04 18.95
CA GLY A 168 12.52 -9.86 18.24
C GLY A 168 13.92 -9.25 18.17
N GLY A 169 14.29 -8.35 19.08
CA GLY A 169 15.65 -7.85 19.21
C GLY A 169 16.60 -8.87 19.82
N GLY A 170 17.88 -8.49 20.05
CA GLY A 170 18.90 -9.40 20.58
C GLY A 170 18.52 -10.12 21.87
N ALA A 171 17.89 -9.41 22.82
CA ALA A 171 17.44 -10.00 24.06
C ALA A 171 16.28 -10.99 23.88
N GLY A 172 15.28 -10.61 23.06
CA GLY A 172 14.13 -11.48 22.79
C GLY A 172 14.52 -12.72 22.01
N LEU A 173 15.40 -12.60 21.02
CA LEU A 173 15.95 -13.75 20.30
C LEU A 173 16.72 -14.69 21.22
N ALA A 174 17.56 -14.16 22.12
CA ALA A 174 18.30 -14.97 23.09
C ALA A 174 17.34 -15.71 24.04
N ALA A 175 16.29 -15.02 24.52
CA ALA A 175 15.27 -15.63 25.38
C ALA A 175 14.48 -16.73 24.64
N ALA A 176 14.07 -16.46 23.40
CA ALA A 176 13.34 -17.44 22.59
C ALA A 176 14.17 -18.70 22.31
N VAL A 177 15.44 -18.52 21.92
CA VAL A 177 16.37 -19.63 21.69
C VAL A 177 16.60 -20.43 22.97
N SER A 178 16.84 -19.74 24.11
CA SER A 178 17.04 -20.41 25.39
C SER A 178 15.82 -21.23 25.82
N ALA A 179 14.62 -20.68 25.73
CA ALA A 179 13.39 -21.38 26.04
C ALA A 179 13.19 -22.60 25.12
N SER A 180 13.36 -22.44 23.82
CA SER A 180 13.25 -23.54 22.86
C SER A 180 14.29 -24.65 23.09
N ALA A 181 15.54 -24.28 23.44
CA ALA A 181 16.60 -25.24 23.76
C ALA A 181 16.30 -26.05 25.02
N ASN A 182 15.46 -25.55 25.92
CA ASN A 182 14.97 -26.27 27.10
C ASN A 182 13.67 -27.06 26.84
N GLY A 183 13.27 -27.22 25.57
CA GLY A 183 12.16 -28.08 25.18
C GLY A 183 10.78 -27.46 25.32
N THR A 184 10.67 -26.13 25.52
CA THR A 184 9.39 -25.45 25.57
C THR A 184 8.98 -24.95 24.19
N SER A 185 7.67 -24.89 23.93
CA SER A 185 7.11 -24.24 22.75
C SER A 185 7.19 -22.73 22.92
N VAL A 186 7.61 -22.01 21.84
CA VAL A 186 7.82 -20.56 21.91
C VAL A 186 7.11 -19.85 20.78
N ILE A 187 6.41 -18.76 21.10
CA ILE A 187 5.93 -17.77 20.13
C ILE A 187 6.72 -16.49 20.36
N LEU A 188 7.37 -16.00 19.29
CA LEU A 188 8.03 -14.70 19.31
C LEU A 188 7.20 -13.72 18.46
N ILE A 189 6.88 -12.57 19.05
CA ILE A 189 6.11 -11.50 18.41
C ILE A 189 7.04 -10.31 18.19
N GLU A 190 7.15 -9.85 16.94
CA GLU A 190 7.90 -8.66 16.56
C GLU A 190 6.97 -7.70 15.79
N LYS A 191 7.01 -6.40 16.14
CA LYS A 191 6.21 -5.38 15.46
C LYS A 191 6.84 -4.89 14.16
N GLY A 192 8.16 -5.01 14.04
CA GLY A 192 8.92 -4.61 12.86
C GLY A 192 8.86 -5.69 11.77
N SER A 193 9.25 -5.30 10.57
CA SER A 193 9.30 -6.20 9.40
C SER A 193 10.42 -7.24 9.46
N ALA A 194 11.40 -7.07 10.37
CA ALA A 194 12.54 -7.96 10.48
C ALA A 194 12.95 -8.17 11.95
N LEU A 195 13.47 -9.36 12.23
CA LEU A 195 14.07 -9.69 13.53
C LEU A 195 15.45 -9.03 13.69
N GLY A 196 15.92 -8.91 14.94
CA GLY A 196 17.24 -8.41 15.27
C GLY A 196 17.25 -7.01 15.87
N GLY A 197 16.31 -6.15 15.54
CA GLY A 197 16.19 -4.79 16.08
C GLY A 197 17.51 -4.01 15.97
N ASN A 198 17.88 -3.26 17.02
CA ASN A 198 19.12 -2.50 17.05
C ASN A 198 20.39 -3.37 17.05
N THR A 199 20.28 -4.65 17.37
CA THR A 199 21.43 -5.58 17.36
C THR A 199 22.00 -5.76 15.95
N LEU A 200 21.18 -5.71 14.91
CA LEU A 200 21.63 -5.73 13.51
C LEU A 200 22.48 -4.50 13.14
N ARG A 201 22.32 -3.40 13.86
CA ARG A 201 23.01 -2.12 13.62
C ARG A 201 24.22 -1.91 14.51
N ALA A 202 24.47 -2.81 15.45
CA ALA A 202 25.53 -2.66 16.46
C ALA A 202 26.96 -2.91 15.93
N GLY A 203 27.12 -3.25 14.64
CA GLY A 203 28.44 -3.43 14.03
C GLY A 203 29.33 -4.48 14.70
N GLY A 204 28.75 -5.41 15.47
CA GLY A 204 29.47 -6.46 16.18
C GLY A 204 30.15 -6.00 17.52
N ALA A 205 29.97 -4.75 17.92
CA ALA A 205 30.47 -4.28 19.21
C ALA A 205 29.60 -4.82 20.36
N TYR A 206 30.23 -5.41 21.36
CA TYR A 206 29.57 -5.91 22.56
C TYR A 206 30.00 -5.08 23.77
N ASN A 207 29.05 -4.40 24.40
CA ASN A 207 29.26 -3.65 25.61
C ASN A 207 29.11 -4.57 26.82
N ALA A 208 30.21 -4.84 27.51
CA ALA A 208 30.20 -5.62 28.72
C ALA A 208 30.94 -4.86 29.82
N VAL A 209 30.61 -5.15 31.06
CA VAL A 209 31.39 -4.65 32.20
C VAL A 209 32.74 -5.35 32.20
N ASP A 210 33.81 -4.57 32.06
CA ASP A 210 35.18 -5.05 32.16
C ASP A 210 35.68 -4.76 33.57
N GLU A 211 35.75 -5.78 34.40
CA GLU A 211 36.20 -5.66 35.81
C GLU A 211 37.61 -5.07 35.94
N VAL A 212 38.48 -5.31 34.94
CA VAL A 212 39.85 -4.81 34.95
C VAL A 212 39.93 -3.34 34.55
N ARG A 213 39.13 -2.90 33.57
CA ARG A 213 39.10 -1.50 33.11
C ARG A 213 38.10 -0.66 33.88
N GLY A 214 36.98 -1.23 34.32
CA GLY A 214 35.95 -0.55 35.11
C GLY A 214 36.53 -0.02 36.43
N SER A 215 37.49 -0.71 37.03
CA SER A 215 38.16 -0.26 38.23
C SER A 215 39.10 0.97 38.05
N ARG A 216 39.34 1.40 36.78
CA ARG A 216 40.20 2.57 36.50
C ARG A 216 39.40 3.88 36.37
N TYR A 217 38.09 3.80 36.30
CA TYR A 217 37.21 4.96 36.10
C TYR A 217 36.10 5.09 37.16
N GLY A 218 36.18 4.29 38.22
CA GLY A 218 35.28 4.33 39.37
C GLY A 218 35.86 5.16 40.51
#